data_fe0b9bf930eab42a2cbbe13b0029ca4f
#
_entry.id   fe0b9bf930eab42a2cbbe13b0029ca4f
#
_cell.length_a   1.000
_cell.length_b   1.000
_cell.length_c   1.000
_cell.angle_alpha   90.00
_cell.angle_beta   90.00
_cell.angle_gamma   90.00
#
_symmetry.space_group_name_H-M   'P 1'
#
loop_
_entity.id
_entity.type
_entity.pdbx_description
1 polymer ?
#
loop_
_entity_poly.entity_id
_entity_poly.type
_entity_poly.pdbx_seq_one_letter_code
_entity_poly.pdbx_strand_id
1 'polypeptide(L)'
;SGIKALYYGNIEGNVCFTSHPQLVADIYSLKMDPFVKKLVTNRFYNIGNRYLPGDLSPFSELKRIGANVYLEYFADNFEIKRFYPVKPLELCKTQEEYELGIKKAYEILHKNIELASEKWESCAISLSGGTDSKTTLACANGLYDRFQFFSFQSKDTEITDSEAAHAICEKLGLKHNVYPIPTENSEIEDFDELKAIIIHSYGYVRGLADNEIRKHICMYRWHYFDTEIKSWISEIVR
;
A
#
# COMPACT_ATOMS: atom_id res chain seq x y z
N SER A 1 8.41 -3.56 6.03
CA SER A 1 8.14 -3.13 4.64
C SER A 1 7.78 -1.64 4.55
N GLY A 2 7.14 -1.04 5.55
CA GLY A 2 6.68 0.35 5.51
C GLY A 2 5.44 0.61 4.66
N ILE A 3 4.82 -0.42 4.09
CA ILE A 3 3.60 -0.30 3.26
C ILE A 3 2.41 0.13 4.10
N LYS A 4 2.31 -0.39 5.33
CA LYS A 4 1.32 0.08 6.31
C LYS A 4 2.03 0.85 7.40
N ALA A 5 1.50 2.00 7.76
CA ALA A 5 2.05 2.80 8.82
C ALA A 5 1.77 2.13 10.18
N LEU A 6 2.76 2.20 11.06
CA LEU A 6 2.61 1.89 12.47
C LEU A 6 3.15 3.09 13.25
N TYR A 7 2.35 3.57 14.17
CA TYR A 7 2.69 4.68 15.06
C TYR A 7 2.84 4.17 16.48
N TYR A 8 3.68 4.82 17.25
CA TYR A 8 3.94 4.50 18.65
C TYR A 8 4.24 5.75 19.45
N GLY A 9 3.99 5.69 20.74
CA GLY A 9 4.29 6.77 21.68
C GLY A 9 3.93 6.40 23.11
N ASN A 10 4.24 7.30 24.02
CA ASN A 10 3.79 7.24 25.41
C ASN A 10 2.96 8.47 25.68
N ILE A 11 1.70 8.28 26.05
CA ILE A 11 0.74 9.35 26.28
C ILE A 11 0.19 9.17 27.68
N GLU A 12 0.44 10.14 28.55
CA GLU A 12 -0.02 10.12 29.95
C GLU A 12 0.40 8.85 30.70
N GLY A 13 1.61 8.32 30.42
CA GLY A 13 2.13 7.08 31.01
C GLY A 13 1.64 5.80 30.31
N ASN A 14 0.76 5.90 29.30
CA ASN A 14 0.28 4.76 28.55
C ASN A 14 1.08 4.57 27.24
N VAL A 15 1.62 3.38 27.03
CA VAL A 15 2.29 3.01 25.80
C VAL A 15 1.25 2.68 24.75
N CYS A 16 1.30 3.39 23.62
CA CYS A 16 0.35 3.26 22.54
C CYS A 16 1.04 2.74 21.27
N PHE A 17 0.40 1.78 20.60
CA PHE A 17 0.72 1.34 19.24
C PHE A 17 -0.54 1.40 18.39
N THR A 18 -0.47 2.03 17.24
CA THR A 18 -1.65 2.17 16.39
C THR A 18 -1.27 2.24 14.91
N SER A 19 -2.13 1.71 14.06
CA SER A 19 -2.09 1.93 12.61
C SER A 19 -2.78 3.24 12.19
N HIS A 20 -3.63 3.80 13.08
CA HIS A 20 -4.43 4.99 12.84
C HIS A 20 -4.20 6.01 13.95
N PRO A 21 -3.30 6.99 13.78
CA PRO A 21 -2.93 7.94 14.83
C PRO A 21 -4.10 8.79 15.29
N GLN A 22 -5.09 9.03 14.41
CA GLN A 22 -6.28 9.81 14.75
C GLN A 22 -7.13 9.14 15.84
N LEU A 23 -7.23 7.81 15.86
CA LEU A 23 -7.97 7.10 16.91
C LEU A 23 -7.38 7.37 18.31
N VAL A 24 -6.06 7.40 18.40
CA VAL A 24 -5.38 7.74 19.66
C VAL A 24 -5.61 9.22 19.99
N ALA A 25 -5.54 10.09 19.00
CA ALA A 25 -5.80 11.52 19.20
C ALA A 25 -7.23 11.78 19.69
N ASP A 26 -8.21 11.05 19.19
CA ASP A 26 -9.61 11.19 19.64
C ASP A 26 -9.78 10.75 21.11
N ILE A 27 -9.10 9.67 21.51
CA ILE A 27 -9.16 9.16 22.90
C ILE A 27 -8.49 10.12 23.88
N TYR A 28 -7.31 10.64 23.53
CA TYR A 28 -6.51 11.49 24.41
C TYR A 28 -6.65 12.98 24.12
N SER A 29 -7.56 13.39 23.23
CA SER A 29 -7.78 14.78 22.82
C SER A 29 -6.50 15.48 22.34
N LEU A 30 -5.64 14.76 21.60
CA LEU A 30 -4.40 15.30 21.08
C LEU A 30 -4.67 16.35 20.00
N LYS A 31 -3.79 17.34 19.93
CA LYS A 31 -3.86 18.38 18.91
C LYS A 31 -2.82 18.11 17.83
N MET A 32 -3.20 18.41 16.59
CA MET A 32 -2.25 18.31 15.48
C MET A 32 -1.01 19.16 15.75
N ASP A 33 0.17 18.57 15.54
CA ASP A 33 1.46 19.24 15.67
C ASP A 33 1.49 20.52 14.80
N PRO A 34 1.87 21.67 15.33
CA PRO A 34 1.90 22.93 14.59
C PRO A 34 2.80 22.92 13.37
N PHE A 35 3.93 22.22 13.44
CA PHE A 35 4.84 22.07 12.30
C PHE A 35 4.20 21.22 11.20
N VAL A 36 3.60 20.08 11.57
CA VAL A 36 2.88 19.23 10.64
C VAL A 36 1.70 19.96 10.01
N LYS A 37 0.94 20.73 10.81
CA LYS A 37 -0.16 21.58 10.30
C LYS A 37 0.33 22.55 9.24
N LYS A 38 1.47 23.22 9.47
CA LYS A 38 2.09 24.13 8.49
C LYS A 38 2.59 23.37 7.26
N LEU A 39 3.13 22.17 7.43
CA LEU A 39 3.63 21.35 6.34
C LEU A 39 2.50 20.90 5.41
N VAL A 40 1.41 20.33 5.95
CA VAL A 40 0.31 19.78 5.13
C VAL A 40 -0.50 20.86 4.42
N THR A 41 -0.45 22.11 4.88
CA THR A 41 -1.05 23.26 4.19
C THR A 41 -0.15 23.85 3.12
N ASN A 42 1.11 23.42 3.04
CA ASN A 42 2.06 23.92 2.05
C ASN A 42 1.74 23.38 0.65
N ARG A 43 1.81 24.27 -0.36
CA ARG A 43 1.54 23.91 -1.77
C ARG A 43 2.43 22.74 -2.25
N PHE A 44 3.70 22.74 -1.91
CA PHE A 44 4.64 21.70 -2.37
C PHE A 44 4.33 20.33 -1.75
N TYR A 45 3.87 20.28 -0.50
CA TYR A 45 3.39 19.05 0.10
C TYR A 45 2.19 18.47 -0.68
N ASN A 46 1.26 19.32 -1.08
CA ASN A 46 0.04 18.91 -1.81
C ASN A 46 0.30 18.51 -3.26
N ILE A 47 1.35 19.01 -3.90
CA ILE A 47 1.75 18.62 -5.25
C ILE A 47 2.58 17.32 -5.22
N GLY A 48 3.32 17.09 -4.14
CA GLY A 48 4.15 15.90 -3.95
C GLY A 48 3.33 14.67 -3.51
N ASN A 49 4.01 13.74 -2.88
CA ASN A 49 3.41 12.45 -2.52
C ASN A 49 2.46 12.51 -1.31
N ARG A 50 2.30 13.67 -0.67
CA ARG A 50 1.44 13.88 0.51
C ARG A 50 1.73 12.92 1.68
N TYR A 51 3.00 12.57 1.88
CA TYR A 51 3.46 11.76 3.00
C TYR A 51 4.33 12.58 3.92
N LEU A 52 4.15 12.38 5.23
CA LEU A 52 5.03 12.99 6.21
C LEU A 52 6.41 12.34 6.15
N PRO A 53 7.51 13.12 6.12
CA PRO A 53 8.86 12.59 6.06
C PRO A 53 9.29 11.96 7.39
N GLY A 54 10.23 11.01 7.30
CA GLY A 54 10.87 10.39 8.46
C GLY A 54 9.88 9.69 9.40
N ASP A 55 10.01 9.98 10.67
CA ASP A 55 9.17 9.46 11.76
C ASP A 55 8.03 10.42 12.16
N LEU A 56 7.81 11.48 11.41
CA LEU A 56 6.73 12.44 11.68
C LEU A 56 5.35 11.77 11.66
N SER A 57 4.54 12.20 12.58
CA SER A 57 3.12 11.86 12.73
C SER A 57 2.29 13.14 12.77
N PRO A 58 0.97 13.08 12.56
CA PRO A 58 0.10 14.23 12.79
C PRO A 58 0.16 14.81 14.20
N PHE A 59 0.57 14.02 15.19
CA PHE A 59 0.58 14.35 16.60
C PHE A 59 1.98 14.19 17.18
N SER A 60 2.46 15.20 17.92
CA SER A 60 3.82 15.22 18.48
C SER A 60 4.11 14.08 19.46
N GLU A 61 3.06 13.58 20.13
CA GLU A 61 3.12 12.48 21.09
C GLU A 61 3.34 11.10 20.43
N LEU A 62 3.09 11.01 19.13
CA LEU A 62 3.23 9.79 18.36
C LEU A 62 4.37 9.92 17.34
N LYS A 63 5.08 8.85 17.11
CA LYS A 63 6.08 8.71 16.05
C LYS A 63 5.71 7.58 15.09
N ARG A 64 6.04 7.75 13.82
CA ARG A 64 5.84 6.70 12.82
C ARG A 64 7.09 5.81 12.73
N ILE A 65 6.89 4.50 12.71
CA ILE A 65 7.98 3.56 12.42
C ILE A 65 8.33 3.62 10.93
N GLY A 66 9.61 3.85 10.62
CA GLY A 66 10.13 3.84 9.27
C GLY A 66 10.17 2.44 8.64
N ALA A 67 10.49 2.38 7.34
CA ALA A 67 10.72 1.11 6.66
C ALA A 67 12.05 0.48 7.09
N ASN A 68 12.12 -0.86 7.02
CA ASN A 68 13.34 -1.64 7.28
C ASN A 68 13.94 -1.47 8.68
N VAL A 69 13.09 -1.15 9.63
CA VAL A 69 13.42 -1.13 11.05
C VAL A 69 12.39 -1.92 11.84
N TYR A 70 12.76 -2.35 13.03
CA TYR A 70 11.84 -2.83 14.04
C TYR A 70 12.00 -2.00 15.31
N LEU A 71 10.96 -2.00 16.10
CA LEU A 71 10.89 -1.31 17.37
C LEU A 71 10.93 -2.33 18.50
N GLU A 72 11.83 -2.13 19.45
CA GLU A 72 11.82 -2.80 20.74
C GLU A 72 11.31 -1.84 21.81
N TYR A 73 10.44 -2.32 22.66
CA TYR A 73 10.01 -1.61 23.87
C TYR A 73 10.43 -2.41 25.08
N PHE A 74 11.32 -1.83 25.87
CA PHE A 74 11.84 -2.46 27.08
C PHE A 74 12.19 -1.40 28.13
N ALA A 75 11.87 -1.68 29.40
CA ALA A 75 12.17 -0.79 30.53
C ALA A 75 11.75 0.67 30.27
N ASP A 76 10.52 0.87 29.79
CA ASP A 76 9.90 2.16 29.47
C ASP A 76 10.58 2.98 28.37
N ASN A 77 11.45 2.33 27.59
CA ASN A 77 12.12 2.95 26.46
C ASN A 77 11.79 2.28 25.13
N PHE A 78 11.73 3.12 24.07
CA PHE A 78 11.63 2.67 22.69
C PHE A 78 13.01 2.69 22.04
N GLU A 79 13.40 1.55 21.47
CA GLU A 79 14.63 1.44 20.69
C GLU A 79 14.30 1.02 19.26
N ILE A 80 14.77 1.80 18.27
CA ILE A 80 14.59 1.50 16.84
C ILE A 80 15.87 0.90 16.29
N LYS A 81 15.75 -0.31 15.74
CA LYS A 81 16.86 -1.05 15.15
C LYS A 81 16.63 -1.29 13.67
N ARG A 82 17.64 -0.99 12.86
CA ARG A 82 17.61 -1.28 11.42
C ARG A 82 18.00 -2.74 11.19
N PHE A 83 17.19 -3.45 10.44
CA PHE A 83 17.51 -4.83 10.04
C PHE A 83 17.92 -4.95 8.56
N TYR A 84 17.64 -3.92 7.72
CA TYR A 84 18.04 -3.91 6.32
C TYR A 84 18.08 -2.48 5.74
N PRO A 85 19.07 -2.15 4.90
CA PRO A 85 20.36 -2.83 4.81
C PRO A 85 21.20 -2.56 6.06
N VAL A 86 21.95 -3.56 6.52
CA VAL A 86 22.89 -3.40 7.66
C VAL A 86 24.27 -2.94 7.23
N LYS A 87 24.55 -3.00 5.93
CA LYS A 87 25.77 -2.49 5.28
C LYS A 87 25.40 -1.89 3.93
N PRO A 88 26.26 -1.06 3.32
CA PRO A 88 26.03 -0.57 1.98
C PRO A 88 25.75 -1.69 0.98
N LEU A 89 24.79 -1.43 0.07
CA LEU A 89 24.50 -2.38 -1.01
C LEU A 89 25.63 -2.31 -2.05
N GLU A 90 26.06 -3.48 -2.50
CA GLU A 90 27.04 -3.59 -3.57
C GLU A 90 26.32 -3.63 -4.91
N LEU A 91 26.87 -2.90 -5.88
CA LEU A 91 26.37 -2.94 -7.26
C LEU A 91 26.86 -4.21 -7.95
N CYS A 92 26.04 -4.81 -8.80
CA CYS A 92 26.47 -5.87 -9.69
C CYS A 92 27.57 -5.35 -10.62
N LYS A 93 28.67 -6.07 -10.70
CA LYS A 93 29.85 -5.69 -11.52
C LYS A 93 29.92 -6.44 -12.82
N THR A 94 29.24 -7.59 -12.93
CA THR A 94 29.23 -8.43 -14.12
C THR A 94 27.82 -8.75 -14.56
N GLN A 95 27.65 -9.16 -15.81
CA GLN A 95 26.38 -9.60 -16.36
C GLN A 95 25.87 -10.86 -15.62
N GLU A 96 26.75 -11.76 -15.24
CA GLU A 96 26.43 -12.97 -14.50
C GLU A 96 25.88 -12.67 -13.10
N GLU A 97 26.49 -11.72 -12.38
CA GLU A 97 25.98 -11.25 -11.07
C GLU A 97 24.58 -10.64 -11.21
N TYR A 98 24.36 -9.86 -12.28
CA TYR A 98 23.05 -9.26 -12.56
C TYR A 98 21.99 -10.33 -12.85
N GLU A 99 22.28 -11.29 -13.71
CA GLU A 99 21.37 -12.41 -14.04
C GLU A 99 21.05 -13.28 -12.82
N LEU A 100 22.05 -13.56 -11.99
CA LEU A 100 21.85 -14.23 -10.71
C LEU A 100 20.97 -13.42 -9.76
N GLY A 101 21.14 -12.10 -9.73
CA GLY A 101 20.30 -11.17 -8.96
C GLY A 101 18.84 -11.23 -9.39
N ILE A 102 18.57 -11.18 -10.69
CA ILE A 102 17.23 -11.31 -11.27
C ILE A 102 16.61 -12.66 -10.89
N LYS A 103 17.36 -13.76 -11.05
CA LYS A 103 16.88 -15.09 -10.69
C LYS A 103 16.48 -15.17 -9.22
N LYS A 104 17.30 -14.67 -8.31
CA LYS A 104 16.99 -14.61 -6.87
C LYS A 104 15.76 -13.75 -6.57
N ALA A 105 15.63 -12.60 -7.24
CA ALA A 105 14.46 -11.74 -7.07
C ALA A 105 13.18 -12.46 -7.52
N TYR A 106 13.23 -13.15 -8.67
CA TYR A 106 12.12 -13.97 -9.14
C TYR A 106 11.75 -15.06 -8.12
N GLU A 107 12.73 -15.84 -7.64
CA GLU A 107 12.50 -16.90 -6.66
C GLU A 107 11.84 -16.40 -5.38
N ILE A 108 12.29 -15.23 -4.85
CA ILE A 108 11.73 -14.61 -3.66
C ILE A 108 10.29 -14.14 -3.93
N LEU A 109 10.04 -13.45 -5.03
CA LEU A 109 8.70 -12.97 -5.39
C LEU A 109 7.74 -14.14 -5.62
N HIS A 110 8.16 -15.16 -6.39
CA HIS A 110 7.37 -16.36 -6.61
C HIS A 110 7.00 -17.06 -5.29
N LYS A 111 7.97 -17.25 -4.39
CA LYS A 111 7.71 -17.87 -3.08
C LYS A 111 6.77 -17.03 -2.20
N ASN A 112 6.87 -15.72 -2.24
CA ASN A 112 5.95 -14.86 -1.50
C ASN A 112 4.51 -14.95 -2.04
N ILE A 113 4.35 -15.03 -3.37
CA ILE A 113 3.05 -15.24 -4.03
C ILE A 113 2.47 -16.61 -3.67
N GLU A 114 3.30 -17.65 -3.70
CA GLU A 114 2.92 -19.00 -3.29
C GLU A 114 2.41 -19.02 -1.83
N LEU A 115 3.20 -18.47 -0.90
CA LEU A 115 2.82 -18.39 0.52
C LEU A 115 1.51 -17.61 0.75
N ALA A 116 1.28 -16.54 -0.02
CA ALA A 116 0.01 -15.83 0.05
C ALA A 116 -1.16 -16.72 -0.38
N SER A 117 -0.99 -17.47 -1.47
CA SER A 117 -2.03 -18.39 -1.98
C SER A 117 -2.27 -19.61 -1.08
N GLU A 118 -1.30 -19.97 -0.23
CA GLU A 118 -1.46 -21.03 0.78
C GLU A 118 -2.19 -20.53 2.03
N LYS A 119 -2.06 -19.23 2.33
CA LYS A 119 -2.62 -18.63 3.53
C LYS A 119 -4.08 -18.22 3.39
N TRP A 120 -4.50 -17.80 2.20
CA TRP A 120 -5.80 -17.22 1.93
C TRP A 120 -6.57 -18.08 0.93
N GLU A 121 -7.86 -18.31 1.19
CA GLU A 121 -8.69 -19.16 0.33
C GLU A 121 -8.99 -18.51 -1.03
N SER A 122 -9.19 -17.19 -1.02
CA SER A 122 -9.46 -16.41 -2.23
C SER A 122 -8.43 -15.31 -2.42
N CYS A 123 -7.53 -15.53 -3.39
CA CYS A 123 -6.47 -14.60 -3.74
C CYS A 123 -6.72 -13.96 -5.10
N ALA A 124 -6.39 -12.68 -5.22
CA ALA A 124 -6.46 -11.97 -6.49
C ALA A 124 -5.18 -11.24 -6.83
N ILE A 125 -4.90 -11.09 -8.12
CA ILE A 125 -3.81 -10.26 -8.65
C ILE A 125 -4.43 -9.17 -9.51
N SER A 126 -4.21 -7.90 -9.13
CA SER A 126 -4.62 -6.77 -9.96
C SER A 126 -3.64 -6.57 -11.11
N LEU A 127 -4.19 -6.43 -12.31
CA LEU A 127 -3.44 -6.28 -13.55
C LEU A 127 -3.72 -4.92 -14.21
N SER A 128 -2.72 -4.44 -14.93
CA SER A 128 -2.79 -3.27 -15.80
C SER A 128 -1.89 -3.49 -17.02
N GLY A 129 -1.88 -2.55 -17.95
CA GLY A 129 -0.91 -2.53 -19.06
C GLY A 129 0.54 -2.28 -18.61
N GLY A 130 0.77 -1.95 -17.34
CA GLY A 130 2.07 -1.60 -16.78
C GLY A 130 3.04 -2.78 -16.62
N THR A 131 4.33 -2.48 -16.58
CA THR A 131 5.41 -3.50 -16.45
C THR A 131 5.34 -4.21 -15.10
N ASP A 132 4.97 -3.49 -14.04
CA ASP A 132 5.00 -4.00 -12.68
C ASP A 132 3.97 -5.11 -12.45
N SER A 133 2.73 -4.91 -12.90
CA SER A 133 1.70 -5.94 -12.81
C SER A 133 2.02 -7.16 -13.68
N LYS A 134 2.65 -6.95 -14.85
CA LYS A 134 3.14 -8.04 -15.71
C LYS A 134 4.28 -8.82 -15.04
N THR A 135 5.16 -8.15 -14.30
CA THR A 135 6.21 -8.84 -13.53
C THR A 135 5.61 -9.69 -12.41
N THR A 136 4.60 -9.18 -11.69
CA THR A 136 3.89 -9.98 -10.69
C THR A 136 3.19 -11.19 -11.33
N LEU A 137 2.52 -10.99 -12.46
CA LEU A 137 1.90 -12.09 -13.22
C LEU A 137 2.94 -13.15 -13.62
N ALA A 138 4.08 -12.72 -14.14
CA ALA A 138 5.17 -13.63 -14.50
C ALA A 138 5.71 -14.40 -13.29
N CYS A 139 5.84 -13.75 -12.14
CA CYS A 139 6.25 -14.39 -10.89
C CYS A 139 5.19 -15.35 -10.32
N ALA A 140 3.92 -15.25 -10.74
CA ALA A 140 2.87 -16.19 -10.38
C ALA A 140 2.78 -17.42 -11.32
N ASN A 141 3.71 -17.56 -12.28
CA ASN A 141 3.72 -18.69 -13.22
C ASN A 141 3.74 -20.03 -12.48
N GLY A 142 2.88 -20.96 -12.91
CA GLY A 142 2.67 -22.25 -12.24
C GLY A 142 1.69 -22.23 -11.06
N LEU A 143 1.15 -21.05 -10.72
CA LEU A 143 0.20 -20.86 -9.61
C LEU A 143 -1.11 -20.19 -10.07
N TYR A 144 -1.32 -20.03 -11.38
CA TYR A 144 -2.41 -19.23 -11.93
C TYR A 144 -3.80 -19.70 -11.51
N ASP A 145 -3.98 -20.98 -11.32
CA ASP A 145 -5.22 -21.62 -10.86
C ASP A 145 -5.63 -21.24 -9.43
N ARG A 146 -4.71 -20.67 -8.67
CA ARG A 146 -4.96 -20.19 -7.29
C ARG A 146 -5.39 -18.74 -7.22
N PHE A 147 -5.46 -18.02 -8.35
CA PHE A 147 -5.70 -16.59 -8.38
C PHE A 147 -6.83 -16.17 -9.30
N GLN A 148 -7.54 -15.13 -8.88
CA GLN A 148 -8.40 -14.34 -9.76
C GLN A 148 -7.58 -13.18 -10.33
N PHE A 149 -7.69 -12.93 -11.64
CA PHE A 149 -7.04 -11.80 -12.29
C PHE A 149 -8.08 -10.74 -12.61
N PHE A 150 -7.77 -9.48 -12.29
CA PHE A 150 -8.74 -8.42 -12.46
C PHE A 150 -8.10 -7.05 -12.69
N SER A 151 -8.90 -6.11 -13.20
CA SER A 151 -8.60 -4.68 -13.27
C SER A 151 -9.75 -3.87 -12.71
N PHE A 152 -9.42 -2.72 -12.11
CA PHE A 152 -10.41 -1.68 -11.82
C PHE A 152 -10.54 -0.76 -13.03
N GLN A 153 -11.75 -0.28 -13.28
CA GLN A 153 -12.05 0.65 -14.36
C GLN A 153 -12.95 1.76 -13.86
N SER A 154 -12.38 2.97 -13.64
CA SER A 154 -13.09 4.16 -13.19
C SER A 154 -12.96 5.34 -14.12
N LYS A 155 -12.05 5.28 -15.12
CA LYS A 155 -11.76 6.38 -16.04
C LYS A 155 -11.36 5.84 -17.41
N ASP A 156 -11.49 6.68 -18.43
CA ASP A 156 -11.10 6.33 -19.80
C ASP A 156 -9.65 5.85 -19.90
N THR A 157 -8.74 6.43 -19.12
CA THR A 157 -7.33 6.01 -19.07
C THR A 157 -7.14 4.60 -18.51
N GLU A 158 -8.05 4.13 -17.65
CA GLU A 158 -8.01 2.78 -17.09
C GLU A 158 -8.60 1.74 -18.05
N ILE A 159 -9.37 2.16 -19.07
CA ILE A 159 -9.88 1.28 -20.13
C ILE A 159 -8.70 0.64 -20.87
N THR A 160 -7.76 1.45 -21.36
CA THR A 160 -6.59 0.95 -22.09
C THR A 160 -5.75 -0.01 -21.24
N ASP A 161 -5.60 0.28 -19.94
CA ASP A 161 -4.90 -0.60 -19.01
C ASP A 161 -5.63 -1.93 -18.80
N SER A 162 -6.97 -1.91 -18.67
CA SER A 162 -7.77 -3.12 -18.51
C SER A 162 -7.84 -3.96 -19.80
N GLU A 163 -7.90 -3.32 -20.97
CA GLU A 163 -7.84 -4.00 -22.26
C GLU A 163 -6.49 -4.69 -22.48
N ALA A 164 -5.38 -4.02 -22.12
CA ALA A 164 -4.05 -4.62 -22.20
C ALA A 164 -3.91 -5.81 -21.24
N ALA A 165 -4.44 -5.70 -20.03
CA ALA A 165 -4.46 -6.81 -19.06
C ALA A 165 -5.32 -7.97 -19.59
N HIS A 166 -6.48 -7.68 -20.19
CA HIS A 166 -7.36 -8.70 -20.77
C HIS A 166 -6.65 -9.45 -21.90
N ALA A 167 -6.01 -8.74 -22.83
CA ALA A 167 -5.28 -9.35 -23.93
C ALA A 167 -4.11 -10.25 -23.48
N ILE A 168 -3.45 -9.90 -22.37
CA ILE A 168 -2.40 -10.73 -21.78
C ILE A 168 -3.00 -12.00 -21.19
N CYS A 169 -4.08 -11.87 -20.42
CA CYS A 169 -4.78 -13.01 -19.81
C CYS A 169 -5.32 -13.97 -20.89
N GLU A 170 -5.91 -13.44 -21.96
CA GLU A 170 -6.40 -14.24 -23.08
C GLU A 170 -5.27 -15.08 -23.72
N LYS A 171 -4.12 -14.47 -23.97
CA LYS A 171 -2.94 -15.19 -24.50
C LYS A 171 -2.43 -16.31 -23.59
N LEU A 172 -2.65 -16.17 -22.28
CA LEU A 172 -2.25 -17.16 -21.28
C LEU A 172 -3.39 -18.14 -20.94
N GLY A 173 -4.55 -18.01 -21.56
CA GLY A 173 -5.73 -18.83 -21.26
C GLY A 173 -6.34 -18.56 -19.89
N LEU A 174 -6.15 -17.35 -19.34
CA LEU A 174 -6.60 -16.96 -18.03
C LEU A 174 -7.88 -16.12 -18.11
N LYS A 175 -8.76 -16.29 -17.12
CA LYS A 175 -9.95 -15.45 -16.97
C LYS A 175 -9.54 -14.11 -16.37
N HIS A 176 -9.96 -13.01 -16.99
CA HIS A 176 -9.77 -11.65 -16.50
C HIS A 176 -11.13 -10.99 -16.21
N ASN A 177 -11.28 -10.45 -15.01
CA ASN A 177 -12.47 -9.74 -14.59
C ASN A 177 -12.21 -8.22 -14.60
N VAL A 178 -13.21 -7.44 -15.02
CA VAL A 178 -13.14 -5.97 -14.94
C VAL A 178 -14.19 -5.53 -13.90
N TYR A 179 -13.73 -4.78 -12.89
CA TYR A 179 -14.59 -4.23 -11.85
C TYR A 179 -14.80 -2.73 -12.10
N PRO A 180 -15.99 -2.33 -12.61
CA PRO A 180 -16.27 -0.92 -12.84
C PRO A 180 -16.39 -0.17 -11.50
N ILE A 181 -15.73 0.97 -11.40
CA ILE A 181 -15.86 1.90 -10.28
C ILE A 181 -16.82 3.00 -10.70
N PRO A 182 -17.82 3.35 -9.91
CA PRO A 182 -18.71 4.47 -10.18
C PRO A 182 -17.95 5.75 -10.49
N THR A 183 -18.41 6.52 -11.49
CA THR A 183 -17.78 7.78 -11.88
C THR A 183 -18.25 8.95 -11.05
N GLU A 184 -19.49 8.87 -10.55
CA GLU A 184 -20.12 9.89 -9.74
C GLU A 184 -20.25 9.47 -8.27
N ASN A 185 -20.11 10.43 -7.36
CA ASN A 185 -20.24 10.17 -5.93
C ASN A 185 -21.66 9.76 -5.53
N SER A 186 -22.67 10.27 -6.26
CA SER A 186 -24.10 9.98 -6.07
C SER A 186 -24.48 8.52 -6.33
N GLU A 187 -23.62 7.78 -7.04
CA GLU A 187 -23.82 6.34 -7.29
C GLU A 187 -23.41 5.46 -6.09
N ILE A 188 -22.80 6.06 -5.08
CA ILE A 188 -22.37 5.36 -3.86
C ILE A 188 -23.20 5.85 -2.68
N GLU A 189 -23.97 4.95 -2.10
CA GLU A 189 -24.72 5.20 -0.87
C GLU A 189 -23.75 5.63 0.25
N ASP A 190 -24.15 6.66 1.01
CA ASP A 190 -23.40 7.21 2.15
C ASP A 190 -21.97 7.71 1.79
N PHE A 191 -21.71 8.10 0.52
CA PHE A 191 -20.39 8.49 0.07
C PHE A 191 -19.75 9.57 0.94
N ASP A 192 -20.47 10.64 1.27
CA ASP A 192 -19.91 11.76 2.03
C ASP A 192 -19.59 11.38 3.47
N GLU A 193 -20.41 10.54 4.11
CA GLU A 193 -20.12 10.00 5.45
C GLU A 193 -18.89 9.09 5.43
N LEU A 194 -18.82 8.14 4.50
CA LEU A 194 -17.69 7.23 4.35
C LEU A 194 -16.40 7.97 4.00
N LYS A 195 -16.50 8.99 3.13
CA LYS A 195 -15.39 9.89 2.82
C LYS A 195 -14.89 10.60 4.08
N ALA A 196 -15.79 11.13 4.90
CA ALA A 196 -15.43 11.81 6.15
C ALA A 196 -14.70 10.84 7.10
N ILE A 197 -15.18 9.61 7.27
CA ILE A 197 -14.56 8.57 8.08
C ILE A 197 -13.15 8.23 7.55
N ILE A 198 -13.01 8.02 6.24
CA ILE A 198 -11.72 7.70 5.62
C ILE A 198 -10.73 8.83 5.82
N ILE A 199 -11.10 10.09 5.54
CA ILE A 199 -10.23 11.25 5.71
C ILE A 199 -9.85 11.43 7.19
N HIS A 200 -10.80 11.27 8.11
CA HIS A 200 -10.55 11.37 9.54
C HIS A 200 -9.53 10.31 9.99
N SER A 201 -9.69 9.07 9.57
CA SER A 201 -8.79 7.97 9.96
C SER A 201 -7.33 8.20 9.54
N TYR A 202 -7.09 8.94 8.46
CA TYR A 202 -5.73 9.35 8.03
C TYR A 202 -5.15 10.53 8.82
N GLY A 203 -5.87 11.11 9.76
CA GLY A 203 -5.42 12.27 10.54
C GLY A 203 -5.28 13.53 9.69
N TYR A 204 -6.04 13.67 8.61
CA TYR A 204 -6.06 14.83 7.70
C TYR A 204 -4.71 15.17 7.01
N VAL A 205 -3.74 14.27 7.04
CA VAL A 205 -2.42 14.52 6.43
C VAL A 205 -2.32 14.07 4.97
N ARG A 206 -3.26 13.21 4.52
CA ARG A 206 -3.32 12.72 3.14
C ARG A 206 -4.65 13.11 2.50
N GLY A 207 -4.59 13.98 1.49
CA GLY A 207 -5.74 14.21 0.62
C GLY A 207 -5.93 13.04 -0.33
N LEU A 208 -7.09 12.40 -0.30
CA LEU A 208 -7.51 11.41 -1.29
C LEU A 208 -8.43 12.09 -2.29
N ALA A 209 -8.27 11.77 -3.57
CA ALA A 209 -9.21 12.19 -4.60
C ALA A 209 -10.49 11.34 -4.50
N ASP A 210 -11.63 11.89 -4.93
CA ASP A 210 -12.92 11.20 -4.81
C ASP A 210 -12.94 9.84 -5.52
N ASN A 211 -12.27 9.71 -6.66
CA ASN A 211 -12.13 8.43 -7.33
C ASN A 211 -11.35 7.38 -6.52
N GLU A 212 -10.33 7.79 -5.77
CA GLU A 212 -9.61 6.89 -4.87
C GLU A 212 -10.52 6.45 -3.72
N ILE A 213 -11.31 7.37 -3.18
CA ILE A 213 -12.28 7.08 -2.11
C ILE A 213 -13.37 6.14 -2.62
N ARG A 214 -13.96 6.40 -3.80
CA ARG A 214 -14.94 5.47 -4.42
C ARG A 214 -14.36 4.08 -4.57
N LYS A 215 -13.14 3.97 -5.09
CA LYS A 215 -12.44 2.69 -5.23
C LYS A 215 -12.27 1.96 -3.90
N HIS A 216 -11.86 2.65 -2.84
CA HIS A 216 -11.74 2.07 -1.50
C HIS A 216 -13.07 1.57 -0.96
N ILE A 217 -14.14 2.36 -1.11
CA ILE A 217 -15.50 1.97 -0.67
C ILE A 217 -15.97 0.73 -1.43
N CYS A 218 -15.83 0.72 -2.75
CA CYS A 218 -16.22 -0.42 -3.58
C CYS A 218 -15.45 -1.68 -3.19
N MET A 219 -14.14 -1.60 -3.03
CA MET A 219 -13.31 -2.72 -2.60
C MET A 219 -13.75 -3.27 -1.25
N TYR A 220 -14.07 -2.40 -0.31
CA TYR A 220 -14.56 -2.80 1.01
C TYR A 220 -15.94 -3.50 0.94
N ARG A 221 -16.84 -3.06 0.06
CA ARG A 221 -18.19 -3.58 -0.07
C ARG A 221 -18.27 -4.87 -0.90
N TRP A 222 -17.38 -5.06 -1.85
CA TRP A 222 -17.50 -6.16 -2.82
C TRP A 222 -17.14 -7.54 -2.29
N HIS A 223 -16.15 -7.66 -1.43
CA HIS A 223 -15.70 -8.95 -0.84
C HIS A 223 -15.46 -10.06 -1.88
N TYR A 224 -14.94 -9.73 -3.07
CA TYR A 224 -14.72 -10.71 -4.14
C TYR A 224 -13.55 -11.66 -3.88
N PHE A 225 -12.65 -11.27 -2.99
CA PHE A 225 -11.46 -12.03 -2.60
C PHE A 225 -10.99 -11.61 -1.20
N ASP A 226 -10.26 -12.50 -0.53
CA ASP A 226 -9.75 -12.26 0.82
C ASP A 226 -8.49 -11.38 0.81
N THR A 227 -7.67 -11.53 -0.23
CA THR A 227 -6.43 -10.76 -0.37
C THR A 227 -6.12 -10.40 -1.81
N GLU A 228 -5.49 -9.26 -1.98
CA GLU A 228 -4.99 -8.77 -3.27
C GLU A 228 -3.47 -8.68 -3.25
N ILE A 229 -2.83 -9.24 -4.27
CA ILE A 229 -1.42 -9.02 -4.55
C ILE A 229 -1.29 -7.85 -5.52
N LYS A 230 -0.70 -6.78 -5.04
CA LYS A 230 -0.43 -5.56 -5.79
C LYS A 230 1.05 -5.41 -6.08
N SER A 231 1.35 -5.02 -7.31
CA SER A 231 2.70 -4.64 -7.77
C SER A 231 3.06 -3.20 -7.36
N TRP A 232 2.73 -2.81 -6.15
CA TRP A 232 3.06 -1.48 -5.62
C TRP A 232 4.49 -1.51 -5.11
N ILE A 233 5.31 -0.53 -5.39
CA ILE A 233 6.67 -0.35 -4.87
C ILE A 233 7.78 -0.92 -5.79
N SER A 234 7.50 -1.48 -6.94
CA SER A 234 8.55 -1.91 -7.86
C SER A 234 9.44 -0.74 -8.33
N GLU A 235 8.93 0.50 -8.26
CA GLU A 235 9.72 1.71 -8.52
C GLU A 235 10.87 1.94 -7.53
N ILE A 236 10.81 1.36 -6.33
CA ILE A 236 11.89 1.48 -5.33
C ILE A 236 13.10 0.61 -5.70
N VAL A 237 12.92 -0.39 -6.55
CA VAL A 237 13.95 -1.37 -6.94
C VAL A 237 14.43 -1.22 -8.39
N ARG A 238 13.95 -0.18 -9.08
CA ARG A 238 14.39 0.19 -10.43
C ARG A 238 15.65 1.04 -10.42
#